data_2a8a760cb56bd0362a5e1b2521396cda
#
_entry.id   2a8a760cb56bd0362a5e1b2521396cda
#
_cell.length_a   1.000
_cell.length_b   1.000
_cell.length_c   1.000
_cell.angle_alpha   90.00
_cell.angle_beta   90.00
_cell.angle_gamma   90.00
#
_symmetry.space_group_name_H-M   'P 1'
#
loop_
_entity.id
_entity.type
_entity.pdbx_description
1 polymer ?
#
loop_
_entity_poly.entity_id
_entity_poly.type
_entity_poly.pdbx_seq_one_letter_code
_entity_poly.pdbx_strand_id
1 'polypeptide(L)'
;EIFKIASELEQFNNEKNIFEKELLNEALNSVKDKINDPVLIIDGTNWHEGVIGIIASRIKDKYNKPTVIISKTGDTGKASARSIVGFDIGMNILSAVQEKILLKGGGHKMAGGFTIKMRNLSKFKDFIFKRIKRFNEKNISEKQILLDAELSPSTINLDFFDKINYLSPFGSGNPEPKFSIENIKKINSKVVGDKHIKSILLGKDGSKIEAVAFNAVDNTLGQYLLNNSNNLFSIAGKLSLNEWKGKKNVE
;
A
#
# COMPACT_ATOMS: atom_id res chain seq x y z
N GLU A 1 2.65 -15.82 -32.88
CA GLU A 1 2.77 -16.47 -31.57
C GLU A 1 2.91 -15.46 -30.42
N ILE A 2 3.87 -14.52 -30.47
CA ILE A 2 4.11 -13.50 -29.44
C ILE A 2 2.86 -12.63 -29.18
N PHE A 3 2.19 -12.14 -30.20
CA PHE A 3 0.97 -11.34 -30.07
C PHE A 3 -0.19 -12.11 -29.43
N LYS A 4 -0.29 -13.42 -29.71
CA LYS A 4 -1.31 -14.27 -29.09
C LYS A 4 -1.06 -14.41 -27.58
N ILE A 5 0.18 -14.71 -27.20
CA ILE A 5 0.58 -14.81 -25.79
C ILE A 5 0.35 -13.48 -25.05
N ALA A 6 0.72 -12.35 -25.67
CA ALA A 6 0.51 -11.03 -25.08
C ALA A 6 -0.98 -10.74 -24.86
N SER A 7 -1.84 -11.06 -25.84
CA SER A 7 -3.29 -10.89 -25.72
C SER A 7 -3.90 -11.79 -24.64
N GLU A 8 -3.47 -13.04 -24.54
CA GLU A 8 -3.91 -13.96 -23.49
C GLU A 8 -3.50 -13.48 -22.08
N LEU A 9 -2.28 -12.98 -21.94
CA LEU A 9 -1.80 -12.40 -20.67
C LEU A 9 -2.59 -11.14 -20.29
N GLU A 10 -2.92 -10.28 -21.25
CA GLU A 10 -3.74 -9.10 -21.01
C GLU A 10 -5.16 -9.48 -20.59
N GLN A 11 -5.76 -10.48 -21.24
CA GLN A 11 -7.06 -11.01 -20.84
C GLN A 11 -7.04 -11.53 -19.40
N PHE A 12 -6.08 -12.40 -19.04
CA PHE A 12 -5.95 -12.92 -17.67
C PHE A 12 -5.70 -11.81 -16.64
N ASN A 13 -4.94 -10.78 -17.00
CA ASN A 13 -4.73 -9.65 -16.11
C ASN A 13 -6.02 -8.84 -15.89
N ASN A 14 -6.83 -8.67 -16.93
CA ASN A 14 -8.12 -8.00 -16.83
C ASN A 14 -9.11 -8.80 -15.98
N GLU A 15 -9.23 -10.11 -16.20
CA GLU A 15 -10.04 -11.01 -15.38
C GLU A 15 -9.62 -10.95 -13.90
N LYS A 16 -8.32 -11.06 -13.63
CA LYS A 16 -7.77 -10.92 -12.27
C LYS A 16 -8.16 -9.58 -11.63
N ASN A 17 -8.11 -8.48 -12.39
CA ASN A 17 -8.44 -7.15 -11.88
C ASN A 17 -9.92 -7.01 -11.51
N ILE A 18 -10.81 -7.67 -12.27
CA ILE A 18 -12.24 -7.73 -11.95
C ILE A 18 -12.46 -8.48 -10.64
N PHE A 19 -11.93 -9.71 -10.53
CA PHE A 19 -12.01 -10.51 -9.29
C PHE A 19 -11.42 -9.78 -8.08
N GLU A 20 -10.31 -9.10 -8.27
CA GLU A 20 -9.67 -8.32 -7.22
C GLU A 20 -10.57 -7.19 -6.72
N LYS A 21 -11.24 -6.48 -7.63
CA LYS A 21 -12.14 -5.37 -7.30
C LYS A 21 -13.39 -5.85 -6.55
N GLU A 22 -14.00 -6.94 -7.01
CA GLU A 22 -15.19 -7.52 -6.38
C GLU A 22 -14.86 -8.02 -4.96
N LEU A 23 -13.79 -8.81 -4.83
CA LEU A 23 -13.37 -9.35 -3.56
C LEU A 23 -12.91 -8.26 -2.58
N LEU A 24 -12.26 -7.21 -3.07
CA LEU A 24 -11.92 -6.07 -2.23
C LEU A 24 -13.17 -5.38 -1.67
N ASN A 25 -14.20 -5.19 -2.47
CA ASN A 25 -15.45 -4.57 -2.02
C ASN A 25 -16.16 -5.43 -0.98
N GLU A 26 -16.23 -6.74 -1.18
CA GLU A 26 -16.81 -7.69 -0.21
C GLU A 26 -16.03 -7.67 1.10
N ALA A 27 -14.69 -7.75 1.02
CA ALA A 27 -13.84 -7.70 2.20
C ALA A 27 -13.95 -6.36 2.95
N LEU A 28 -14.02 -5.22 2.25
CA LEU A 28 -14.19 -3.90 2.87
C LEU A 28 -15.54 -3.76 3.59
N ASN A 29 -16.60 -4.36 3.08
CA ASN A 29 -17.87 -4.39 3.80
C ASN A 29 -17.75 -5.15 5.12
N SER A 30 -17.04 -6.27 5.13
CA SER A 30 -16.79 -7.05 6.34
C SER A 30 -15.85 -6.34 7.34
N VAL A 31 -15.04 -5.38 6.89
CA VAL A 31 -14.18 -4.58 7.78
C VAL A 31 -14.99 -3.64 8.65
N LYS A 32 -16.15 -3.14 8.19
CA LYS A 32 -16.95 -2.15 8.92
C LYS A 32 -17.27 -2.60 10.35
N ASP A 33 -17.60 -3.87 10.51
CA ASP A 33 -17.94 -4.45 11.82
C ASP A 33 -16.69 -4.80 12.67
N LYS A 34 -15.53 -4.84 12.05
CA LYS A 34 -14.24 -5.24 12.66
C LYS A 34 -13.24 -4.10 12.76
N ILE A 35 -13.66 -2.88 12.44
CA ILE A 35 -12.75 -1.73 12.35
C ILE A 35 -12.01 -1.42 13.66
N ASN A 36 -12.61 -1.77 14.80
CA ASN A 36 -12.02 -1.58 16.12
C ASN A 36 -11.07 -2.71 16.52
N ASP A 37 -11.05 -3.83 15.79
CA ASP A 37 -10.17 -4.94 16.06
C ASP A 37 -8.70 -4.51 15.88
N PRO A 38 -7.78 -4.98 16.73
CA PRO A 38 -6.37 -4.62 16.63
C PRO A 38 -5.67 -5.31 15.44
N VAL A 39 -6.22 -6.43 14.96
CA VAL A 39 -5.84 -7.15 13.74
C VAL A 39 -7.10 -7.39 12.94
N LEU A 40 -7.14 -6.99 11.68
CA LEU A 40 -8.29 -7.22 10.81
C LEU A 40 -8.25 -8.66 10.28
N ILE A 41 -9.17 -9.51 10.73
CA ILE A 41 -9.30 -10.90 10.26
C ILE A 41 -10.63 -11.04 9.52
N ILE A 42 -10.52 -11.24 8.22
CA ILE A 42 -11.65 -11.27 7.30
C ILE A 42 -11.64 -12.61 6.59
N ASP A 43 -12.77 -13.25 6.54
CA ASP A 43 -12.93 -14.55 5.92
C ASP A 43 -14.10 -14.55 4.95
N GLY A 44 -13.94 -15.26 3.84
CA GLY A 44 -14.98 -15.46 2.85
C GLY A 44 -14.89 -16.83 2.20
N THR A 45 -15.98 -17.26 1.59
CA THR A 45 -16.10 -18.61 1.02
C THR A 45 -15.63 -18.60 -0.43
N ASN A 46 -14.75 -19.55 -0.78
CA ASN A 46 -14.25 -19.77 -2.15
C ASN A 46 -13.56 -18.54 -2.78
N TRP A 47 -12.96 -17.67 -1.96
CA TRP A 47 -12.14 -16.59 -2.48
C TRP A 47 -10.89 -17.13 -3.16
N HIS A 48 -10.55 -16.57 -4.31
CA HIS A 48 -9.40 -17.04 -5.07
C HIS A 48 -8.09 -16.78 -4.33
N GLU A 49 -7.33 -17.86 -4.04
CA GLU A 49 -6.10 -17.81 -3.21
C GLU A 49 -5.02 -16.87 -3.78
N GLY A 50 -4.93 -16.75 -5.11
CA GLY A 50 -3.98 -15.84 -5.77
C GLY A 50 -4.27 -14.36 -5.53
N VAL A 51 -5.49 -14.00 -5.08
CA VAL A 51 -5.91 -12.61 -4.90
C VAL A 51 -5.92 -12.18 -3.43
N ILE A 52 -6.16 -13.11 -2.49
CA ILE A 52 -6.29 -12.77 -1.06
C ILE A 52 -5.07 -12.01 -0.49
N GLY A 53 -3.86 -12.27 -1.02
CA GLY A 53 -2.64 -11.57 -0.60
C GLY A 53 -2.62 -10.10 -1.00
N ILE A 54 -3.17 -9.77 -2.17
CA ILE A 54 -3.30 -8.39 -2.65
C ILE A 54 -4.34 -7.64 -1.81
N ILE A 55 -5.48 -8.29 -1.54
CA ILE A 55 -6.53 -7.71 -0.70
C ILE A 55 -6.02 -7.44 0.72
N ALA A 56 -5.28 -8.39 1.32
CA ALA A 56 -4.66 -8.19 2.62
C ALA A 56 -3.73 -6.96 2.64
N SER A 57 -2.93 -6.75 1.59
CA SER A 57 -2.07 -5.57 1.47
C SER A 57 -2.89 -4.28 1.39
N ARG A 58 -3.90 -4.21 0.53
CA ARG A 58 -4.71 -3.00 0.36
C ARG A 58 -5.46 -2.61 1.63
N ILE A 59 -6.03 -3.59 2.34
CA ILE A 59 -6.74 -3.32 3.60
C ILE A 59 -5.74 -2.90 4.69
N LYS A 60 -4.60 -3.58 4.80
CA LYS A 60 -3.51 -3.19 5.71
C LYS A 60 -3.06 -1.75 5.47
N ASP A 61 -2.85 -1.35 4.19
CA ASP A 61 -2.41 0.00 3.84
C ASP A 61 -3.48 1.05 4.17
N LYS A 62 -4.75 0.73 3.92
CA LYS A 62 -5.87 1.64 4.18
C LYS A 62 -6.07 1.91 5.67
N TYR A 63 -6.01 0.87 6.51
CA TYR A 63 -6.34 0.98 7.93
C TYR A 63 -5.10 0.99 8.85
N ASN A 64 -3.90 0.82 8.29
CA ASN A 64 -2.63 0.71 9.03
C ASN A 64 -2.71 -0.31 10.18
N LYS A 65 -3.33 -1.46 9.91
CA LYS A 65 -3.47 -2.58 10.86
C LYS A 65 -3.01 -3.88 10.22
N PRO A 66 -2.38 -4.79 10.99
CA PRO A 66 -2.14 -6.13 10.49
C PRO A 66 -3.44 -6.74 9.99
N THR A 67 -3.39 -7.35 8.82
CA THR A 67 -4.59 -7.85 8.13
C THR A 67 -4.38 -9.29 7.68
N VAL A 68 -5.36 -10.12 7.95
CA VAL A 68 -5.43 -11.53 7.54
C VAL A 68 -6.69 -11.74 6.72
N ILE A 69 -6.52 -12.22 5.50
CA ILE A 69 -7.61 -12.61 4.61
C ILE A 69 -7.63 -14.12 4.49
N ILE A 70 -8.78 -14.73 4.72
CA ILE A 70 -8.94 -16.20 4.74
C ILE A 70 -9.95 -16.62 3.68
N SER A 71 -9.50 -17.44 2.74
CA SER A 71 -10.39 -18.17 1.83
C SER A 71 -10.82 -19.47 2.46
N LYS A 72 -12.12 -19.64 2.70
CA LYS A 72 -12.71 -20.86 3.26
C LYS A 72 -13.08 -21.84 2.17
N THR A 73 -12.69 -23.10 2.35
CA THR A 73 -13.12 -24.22 1.52
C THR A 73 -13.43 -25.39 2.44
N GLY A 74 -14.70 -25.71 2.60
CA GLY A 74 -15.16 -26.69 3.59
C GLY A 74 -14.72 -26.32 5.02
N ASP A 75 -14.12 -27.26 5.73
CA ASP A 75 -13.68 -27.11 7.13
C ASP A 75 -12.33 -26.39 7.28
N THR A 76 -11.68 -26.06 6.17
CA THR A 76 -10.35 -25.43 6.19
C THR A 76 -10.37 -24.04 5.58
N GLY A 77 -9.43 -23.20 6.00
CA GLY A 77 -9.18 -21.91 5.40
C GLY A 77 -7.71 -21.75 5.03
N LYS A 78 -7.44 -21.26 3.84
CA LYS A 78 -6.12 -20.76 3.44
C LYS A 78 -6.07 -19.26 3.60
N ALA A 79 -5.03 -18.78 4.26
CA ALA A 79 -4.91 -17.39 4.65
C ALA A 79 -3.67 -16.73 4.09
N SER A 80 -3.81 -15.46 3.76
CA SER A 80 -2.70 -14.55 3.51
C SER A 80 -2.73 -13.42 4.53
N ALA A 81 -1.60 -13.16 5.16
CA ALA A 81 -1.43 -12.14 6.18
C ALA A 81 -0.46 -11.05 5.71
N ARG A 82 -0.74 -9.82 6.08
CA ARG A 82 0.14 -8.66 5.89
C ARG A 82 0.24 -7.87 7.18
N SER A 83 1.44 -7.38 7.48
CA SER A 83 1.74 -6.74 8.75
C SER A 83 2.11 -5.27 8.60
N ILE A 84 2.16 -4.59 9.74
CA ILE A 84 2.70 -3.24 9.90
C ILE A 84 4.14 -3.31 10.41
N VAL A 85 4.87 -2.21 10.30
CA VAL A 85 6.24 -2.12 10.78
C VAL A 85 6.31 -2.43 12.28
N GLY A 86 7.26 -3.28 12.63
CA GLY A 86 7.52 -3.70 14.01
C GLY A 86 6.76 -4.94 14.47
N PHE A 87 5.58 -5.26 13.91
CA PHE A 87 4.84 -6.47 14.28
C PHE A 87 5.19 -7.63 13.35
N ASP A 88 6.02 -8.55 13.81
CA ASP A 88 6.49 -9.71 13.04
C ASP A 88 5.38 -10.76 12.89
N ILE A 89 4.64 -10.72 11.79
CA ILE A 89 3.55 -11.66 11.54
C ILE A 89 4.05 -13.08 11.27
N GLY A 90 5.23 -13.24 10.65
CA GLY A 90 5.81 -14.54 10.37
C GLY A 90 6.12 -15.32 11.63
N MET A 91 6.79 -14.70 12.61
CA MET A 91 7.05 -15.31 13.92
C MET A 91 5.76 -15.65 14.67
N ASN A 92 4.74 -14.80 14.59
CA ASN A 92 3.45 -15.07 15.22
C ASN A 92 2.73 -16.26 14.56
N ILE A 93 2.78 -16.40 13.22
CA ILE A 93 2.25 -17.56 12.51
C ILE A 93 2.99 -18.83 12.91
N LEU A 94 4.33 -18.82 12.95
CA LEU A 94 5.13 -19.97 13.38
C LEU A 94 4.78 -20.40 14.82
N SER A 95 4.66 -19.44 15.74
CA SER A 95 4.22 -19.72 17.11
C SER A 95 2.82 -20.36 17.16
N ALA A 96 1.89 -19.87 16.36
CA ALA A 96 0.53 -20.44 16.28
C ALA A 96 0.51 -21.87 15.68
N VAL A 97 1.45 -22.20 14.79
CA VAL A 97 1.66 -23.58 14.30
C VAL A 97 2.21 -24.45 15.42
N GLN A 98 3.22 -24.00 16.16
CA GLN A 98 3.80 -24.72 17.30
C GLN A 98 2.75 -25.00 18.39
N GLU A 99 1.86 -24.05 18.64
CA GLU A 99 0.74 -24.18 19.60
C GLU A 99 -0.45 -25.01 19.02
N LYS A 100 -0.30 -25.61 17.82
CA LYS A 100 -1.33 -26.41 17.14
C LYS A 100 -2.65 -25.67 16.91
N ILE A 101 -2.61 -24.34 16.85
CA ILE A 101 -3.75 -23.50 16.48
C ILE A 101 -3.92 -23.52 14.96
N LEU A 102 -2.81 -23.45 14.23
CA LEU A 102 -2.74 -23.55 12.77
C LEU A 102 -2.25 -24.94 12.35
N LEU A 103 -2.66 -25.39 11.15
CA LEU A 103 -2.22 -26.67 10.58
C LEU A 103 -0.79 -26.57 10.05
N LYS A 104 -0.51 -25.50 9.30
CA LYS A 104 0.79 -25.14 8.73
C LYS A 104 0.81 -23.66 8.40
N GLY A 105 1.98 -23.09 8.34
CA GLY A 105 2.14 -21.68 7.96
C GLY A 105 3.58 -21.23 8.16
N GLY A 106 3.83 -20.03 7.68
CA GLY A 106 5.13 -19.38 7.80
C GLY A 106 5.10 -18.01 7.11
N GLY A 107 6.25 -17.38 7.08
CA GLY A 107 6.37 -16.07 6.44
C GLY A 107 7.58 -15.30 6.95
N HIS A 108 7.57 -14.02 6.66
CA HIS A 108 8.56 -13.04 7.08
C HIS A 108 7.88 -11.95 7.91
N LYS A 109 8.67 -11.00 8.41
CA LYS A 109 8.17 -9.93 9.30
C LYS A 109 6.92 -9.23 8.79
N MET A 110 6.83 -8.96 7.49
CA MET A 110 5.76 -8.15 6.90
C MET A 110 4.65 -8.96 6.19
N ALA A 111 4.87 -10.24 5.92
CA ALA A 111 3.94 -11.07 5.18
C ALA A 111 4.03 -12.54 5.60
N GLY A 112 2.91 -13.24 5.56
CA GLY A 112 2.87 -14.67 5.81
C GLY A 112 1.63 -15.33 5.23
N GLY A 113 1.63 -16.65 5.24
CA GLY A 113 0.50 -17.46 4.83
C GLY A 113 0.35 -18.68 5.73
N PHE A 114 -0.86 -19.16 5.88
CA PHE A 114 -1.14 -20.31 6.71
C PHE A 114 -2.41 -21.06 6.29
N THR A 115 -2.55 -22.27 6.82
CA THR A 115 -3.78 -23.05 6.73
C THR A 115 -4.34 -23.29 8.11
N ILE A 116 -5.64 -23.11 8.28
CA ILE A 116 -6.35 -23.23 9.55
C ILE A 116 -7.56 -24.14 9.41
N LYS A 117 -7.90 -24.91 10.45
CA LYS A 117 -9.24 -25.48 10.58
C LYS A 117 -10.19 -24.38 11.05
N MET A 118 -11.32 -24.18 10.36
CA MET A 118 -12.22 -23.07 10.65
C MET A 118 -12.76 -23.07 12.09
N ARG A 119 -12.91 -24.23 12.71
CA ARG A 119 -13.22 -24.36 14.15
C ARG A 119 -12.18 -23.71 15.08
N ASN A 120 -10.96 -23.52 14.63
CA ASN A 120 -9.89 -22.86 15.40
C ASN A 120 -9.80 -21.35 15.16
N LEU A 121 -10.68 -20.77 14.33
CA LEU A 121 -10.59 -19.35 13.97
C LEU A 121 -10.71 -18.43 15.20
N SER A 122 -11.62 -18.72 16.12
CA SER A 122 -11.76 -17.94 17.37
C SER A 122 -10.47 -18.03 18.20
N LYS A 123 -9.91 -19.22 18.37
CA LYS A 123 -8.65 -19.43 19.09
C LYS A 123 -7.49 -18.68 18.46
N PHE A 124 -7.43 -18.63 17.13
CA PHE A 124 -6.42 -17.85 16.42
C PHE A 124 -6.62 -16.33 16.62
N LYS A 125 -7.85 -15.84 16.58
CA LYS A 125 -8.16 -14.43 16.89
C LYS A 125 -7.66 -14.04 18.27
N ASP A 126 -8.03 -14.79 19.30
CA ASP A 126 -7.62 -14.51 20.67
C ASP A 126 -6.09 -14.52 20.81
N PHE A 127 -5.44 -15.50 20.19
CA PHE A 127 -3.99 -15.60 20.17
C PHE A 127 -3.33 -14.36 19.57
N ILE A 128 -3.71 -13.98 18.36
CA ILE A 128 -3.06 -12.87 17.66
C ILE A 128 -3.40 -11.51 18.29
N PHE A 129 -4.62 -11.33 18.80
CA PHE A 129 -5.04 -10.11 19.49
C PHE A 129 -4.23 -9.90 20.78
N LYS A 130 -3.98 -10.95 21.52
CA LYS A 130 -3.11 -10.89 22.71
C LYS A 130 -1.67 -10.51 22.37
N ARG A 131 -1.16 -10.99 21.24
CA ARG A 131 0.19 -10.67 20.74
C ARG A 131 0.31 -9.22 20.31
N ILE A 132 -0.62 -8.71 19.51
CA ILE A 132 -0.59 -7.32 19.04
C ILE A 132 -0.82 -6.33 20.20
N LYS A 133 -1.66 -6.67 21.18
CA LYS A 133 -1.86 -5.82 22.36
C LYS A 133 -0.55 -5.60 23.11
N ARG A 134 0.21 -6.65 23.37
CA ARG A 134 1.54 -6.57 24.00
C ARG A 134 2.55 -5.76 23.17
N PHE A 135 2.43 -5.81 21.85
CA PHE A 135 3.23 -5.01 20.95
C PHE A 135 2.88 -3.53 21.06
N ASN A 136 1.60 -3.18 21.02
CA ASN A 136 1.11 -1.78 21.08
C ASN A 136 1.45 -1.13 22.44
N GLU A 137 1.41 -1.88 23.54
CA GLU A 137 1.83 -1.38 24.86
C GLU A 137 3.32 -0.97 24.91
N LYS A 138 4.15 -1.56 24.04
CA LYS A 138 5.59 -1.28 23.95
C LYS A 138 5.95 -0.26 22.86
N ASN A 139 5.13 -0.13 21.83
CA ASN A 139 5.41 0.65 20.62
C ASN A 139 4.17 1.44 20.20
N ILE A 140 4.02 2.64 20.71
CA ILE A 140 3.07 3.61 20.15
C ILE A 140 3.75 4.19 18.92
N SER A 141 3.66 3.53 17.79
CA SER A 141 4.21 4.08 16.53
C SER A 141 3.12 4.81 15.77
N GLU A 142 3.20 6.11 15.72
CA GLU A 142 2.52 6.90 14.70
C GLU A 142 2.97 6.45 13.31
N LYS A 143 2.11 6.62 12.32
CA LYS A 143 2.46 6.33 10.93
C LYS A 143 3.55 7.31 10.49
N GLN A 144 4.79 6.84 10.43
CA GLN A 144 5.94 7.63 10.02
C GLN A 144 6.24 7.40 8.53
N ILE A 145 6.57 8.47 7.82
CA ILE A 145 7.13 8.42 6.48
C ILE A 145 8.62 8.72 6.62
N LEU A 146 9.46 7.76 6.27
CA LEU A 146 10.90 7.99 6.20
C LEU A 146 11.21 8.72 4.89
N LEU A 147 11.90 9.83 5.02
CA LEU A 147 12.34 10.68 3.92
C LEU A 147 13.87 10.74 3.93
N ASP A 148 14.46 10.76 2.76
CA ASP A 148 15.91 10.77 2.60
C ASP A 148 16.47 12.21 2.70
N ALA A 149 15.71 13.20 2.19
CA ALA A 149 16.07 14.61 2.32
C ALA A 149 14.86 15.54 2.10
N GLU A 150 15.01 16.79 2.52
CA GLU A 150 14.19 17.92 2.11
C GLU A 150 14.81 18.58 0.88
N LEU A 151 13.99 18.94 -0.11
CA LEU A 151 14.41 19.63 -1.32
C LEU A 151 13.69 20.97 -1.46
N SER A 152 14.37 21.96 -2.04
CA SER A 152 13.67 23.12 -2.59
C SER A 152 13.23 22.81 -4.04
N PRO A 153 12.12 23.41 -4.51
CA PRO A 153 11.65 23.22 -5.89
C PRO A 153 12.72 23.51 -6.96
N SER A 154 13.58 24.50 -6.75
CA SER A 154 14.68 24.84 -7.68
C SER A 154 15.73 23.74 -7.83
N THR A 155 15.89 22.87 -6.85
CA THR A 155 16.82 21.75 -6.90
C THR A 155 16.32 20.62 -7.82
N ILE A 156 15.00 20.56 -8.06
CA ILE A 156 14.36 19.50 -8.83
C ILE A 156 14.53 19.80 -10.33
N ASN A 157 15.58 19.27 -10.91
CA ASN A 157 15.93 19.40 -12.32
C ASN A 157 16.56 18.12 -12.86
N LEU A 158 16.84 18.08 -14.17
CA LEU A 158 17.39 16.89 -14.84
C LEU A 158 18.75 16.49 -14.28
N ASP A 159 19.65 17.44 -14.00
CA ASP A 159 20.99 17.15 -13.46
C ASP A 159 20.87 16.45 -12.09
N PHE A 160 19.99 16.93 -11.21
CA PHE A 160 19.77 16.29 -9.91
C PHE A 160 19.12 14.91 -10.07
N PHE A 161 18.12 14.76 -10.96
CA PHE A 161 17.48 13.49 -11.23
C PHE A 161 18.49 12.46 -11.76
N ASP A 162 19.35 12.84 -12.68
CA ASP A 162 20.40 11.97 -13.23
C ASP A 162 21.36 11.51 -12.14
N LYS A 163 21.76 12.41 -11.22
CA LYS A 163 22.58 12.03 -10.04
C LYS A 163 21.91 11.01 -9.13
N ILE A 164 20.61 11.17 -8.87
CA ILE A 164 19.85 10.17 -8.12
C ILE A 164 19.82 8.83 -8.87
N ASN A 165 19.70 8.86 -10.17
CA ASN A 165 19.64 7.66 -11.01
C ASN A 165 20.93 6.82 -10.98
N TYR A 166 22.09 7.39 -10.63
CA TYR A 166 23.31 6.62 -10.39
C TYR A 166 23.21 5.65 -9.21
N LEU A 167 22.24 5.85 -8.30
CA LEU A 167 21.97 4.93 -7.20
C LEU A 167 21.15 3.69 -7.64
N SER A 168 20.63 3.68 -8.86
CA SER A 168 19.87 2.57 -9.43
C SER A 168 20.75 1.33 -9.70
N PRO A 169 20.18 0.10 -9.80
CA PRO A 169 18.76 -0.19 -9.80
C PRO A 169 18.11 -0.16 -8.41
N PHE A 170 16.93 0.45 -8.33
CA PHE A 170 16.14 0.47 -7.10
C PHE A 170 15.34 -0.81 -6.92
N GLY A 171 15.13 -1.24 -5.67
CA GLY A 171 14.40 -2.44 -5.35
C GLY A 171 14.48 -2.82 -3.87
N SER A 172 14.33 -4.11 -3.59
CA SER A 172 14.47 -4.64 -2.22
C SER A 172 15.90 -4.43 -1.70
N GLY A 173 16.05 -3.74 -0.57
CA GLY A 173 17.37 -3.41 0.01
C GLY A 173 18.00 -2.11 -0.51
N ASN A 174 17.51 -1.57 -1.63
CA ASN A 174 17.88 -0.26 -2.18
C ASN A 174 16.62 0.49 -2.62
N PRO A 175 15.80 1.01 -1.69
CA PRO A 175 14.56 1.68 -2.04
C PRO A 175 14.85 2.99 -2.78
N GLU A 176 13.97 3.33 -3.72
CA GLU A 176 14.03 4.61 -4.40
C GLU A 176 13.86 5.76 -3.41
N PRO A 177 14.73 6.79 -3.45
CA PRO A 177 14.71 7.89 -2.50
C PRO A 177 13.38 8.65 -2.51
N LYS A 178 12.97 9.07 -1.30
CA LYS A 178 11.79 9.89 -1.06
C LYS A 178 12.21 11.23 -0.48
N PHE A 179 11.61 12.27 -1.00
CA PHE A 179 11.92 13.63 -0.62
C PHE A 179 10.70 14.35 -0.06
N SER A 180 10.93 15.33 0.80
CA SER A 180 9.92 16.34 1.15
C SER A 180 10.20 17.66 0.46
N ILE A 181 9.13 18.39 0.21
CA ILE A 181 9.18 19.80 -0.18
C ILE A 181 8.21 20.52 0.73
N GLU A 182 8.73 21.46 1.48
CA GLU A 182 7.97 22.14 2.50
C GLU A 182 7.47 23.50 2.05
N ASN A 183 6.38 23.93 2.69
CA ASN A 183 5.85 25.30 2.55
C ASN A 183 5.58 25.71 1.09
N ILE A 184 5.00 24.79 0.33
CA ILE A 184 4.60 25.04 -1.05
C ILE A 184 3.15 25.51 -1.13
N LYS A 185 2.86 26.24 -2.20
CA LYS A 185 1.52 26.70 -2.54
C LYS A 185 1.04 26.02 -3.82
N LYS A 186 -0.18 25.57 -3.84
CA LYS A 186 -0.81 25.06 -5.05
C LYS A 186 -1.22 26.23 -5.95
N ILE A 187 -0.77 26.21 -7.20
CA ILE A 187 -1.21 27.14 -8.24
C ILE A 187 -2.46 26.58 -8.92
N ASN A 188 -2.38 25.30 -9.37
CA ASN A 188 -3.46 24.64 -10.09
C ASN A 188 -3.39 23.14 -9.89
N SER A 189 -4.53 22.48 -9.98
CA SER A 189 -4.64 21.01 -10.03
C SER A 189 -5.72 20.62 -11.00
N LYS A 190 -5.48 19.56 -11.75
CA LYS A 190 -6.44 19.00 -12.70
C LYS A 190 -6.41 17.47 -12.67
N VAL A 191 -7.55 16.87 -12.95
CA VAL A 191 -7.64 15.42 -13.18
C VAL A 191 -6.98 15.08 -14.50
N VAL A 192 -6.14 14.06 -14.52
CA VAL A 192 -5.46 13.52 -15.70
C VAL A 192 -5.75 12.02 -15.80
N GLY A 193 -6.23 11.59 -16.95
CA GLY A 193 -6.90 10.29 -17.00
C GLY A 193 -8.09 10.28 -16.04
N ASP A 194 -8.63 9.13 -15.72
CA ASP A 194 -9.82 9.06 -14.86
C ASP A 194 -9.49 9.04 -13.34
N LYS A 195 -8.22 8.92 -12.96
CA LYS A 195 -7.84 8.54 -11.59
C LYS A 195 -6.70 9.36 -10.97
N HIS A 196 -5.98 10.14 -11.75
CA HIS A 196 -4.79 10.83 -11.30
C HIS A 196 -5.00 12.33 -11.22
N ILE A 197 -4.24 13.00 -10.35
CA ILE A 197 -4.27 14.46 -10.24
C ILE A 197 -2.89 14.99 -10.53
N LYS A 198 -2.80 15.87 -11.52
CA LYS A 198 -1.58 16.62 -11.82
C LYS A 198 -1.71 18.03 -11.24
N SER A 199 -0.72 18.46 -10.47
CA SER A 199 -0.69 19.74 -9.78
C SER A 199 0.52 20.55 -10.20
N ILE A 200 0.36 21.87 -10.29
CA ILE A 200 1.45 22.83 -10.40
C ILE A 200 1.61 23.49 -9.03
N LEU A 201 2.78 23.37 -8.47
CA LEU A 201 3.12 23.81 -7.12
C LEU A 201 4.19 24.88 -7.19
N LEU A 202 4.09 25.89 -6.32
CA LEU A 202 5.00 27.02 -6.20
C LEU A 202 5.75 26.95 -4.88
N GLY A 203 7.06 26.97 -4.94
CA GLY A 203 7.91 27.08 -3.77
C GLY A 203 8.09 28.49 -3.25
N LYS A 204 8.65 28.61 -2.07
CA LYS A 204 9.02 29.92 -1.47
C LYS A 204 10.08 30.67 -2.29
N ASP A 205 10.91 29.92 -3.01
CA ASP A 205 11.95 30.43 -3.90
C ASP A 205 11.42 30.95 -5.24
N GLY A 206 10.10 30.90 -5.45
CA GLY A 206 9.44 31.29 -6.70
C GLY A 206 9.49 30.23 -7.80
N SER A 207 10.17 29.12 -7.58
CA SER A 207 10.26 28.02 -8.55
C SER A 207 8.97 27.21 -8.58
N LYS A 208 8.63 26.71 -9.78
CA LYS A 208 7.46 25.87 -10.00
C LYS A 208 7.87 24.44 -10.27
N ILE A 209 7.13 23.50 -9.69
CA ILE A 209 7.27 22.09 -9.98
C ILE A 209 5.92 21.51 -10.40
N GLU A 210 5.95 20.49 -11.22
CA GLU A 210 4.81 19.64 -11.50
C GLU A 210 4.85 18.42 -10.56
N ALA A 211 3.70 17.97 -10.11
CA ALA A 211 3.58 16.77 -9.28
C ALA A 211 2.34 15.98 -9.68
N VAL A 212 2.45 14.65 -9.64
CA VAL A 212 1.35 13.75 -9.95
C VAL A 212 1.00 12.90 -8.73
N ALA A 213 -0.26 12.99 -8.31
CA ALA A 213 -0.84 12.11 -7.31
C ALA A 213 -1.60 10.98 -8.01
N PHE A 214 -1.01 9.79 -8.03
CA PHE A 214 -1.59 8.62 -8.70
C PHE A 214 -2.77 8.06 -7.92
N ASN A 215 -3.86 7.72 -8.63
CA ASN A 215 -5.11 7.15 -8.07
C ASN A 215 -5.69 7.99 -6.91
N ALA A 216 -5.62 9.31 -7.04
CA ALA A 216 -5.95 10.23 -5.95
C ALA A 216 -7.36 10.82 -6.03
N VAL A 217 -8.07 10.71 -7.16
CA VAL A 217 -9.36 11.41 -7.40
C VAL A 217 -10.39 11.08 -6.32
N ASP A 218 -10.50 9.81 -5.92
CA ASP A 218 -11.53 9.34 -5.01
C ASP A 218 -11.08 9.27 -3.53
N ASN A 219 -9.96 9.88 -3.18
CA ASN A 219 -9.45 9.84 -1.81
C ASN A 219 -9.28 11.24 -1.19
N THR A 220 -8.94 11.31 0.10
CA THR A 220 -8.77 12.56 0.85
C THR A 220 -7.67 13.46 0.28
N LEU A 221 -6.60 12.89 -0.27
CA LEU A 221 -5.53 13.65 -0.92
C LEU A 221 -6.07 14.36 -2.18
N GLY A 222 -6.87 13.64 -2.98
CA GLY A 222 -7.48 14.22 -4.17
C GLY A 222 -8.46 15.33 -3.84
N GLN A 223 -9.31 15.12 -2.84
CA GLN A 223 -10.21 16.17 -2.36
C GLN A 223 -9.44 17.41 -1.92
N TYR A 224 -8.34 17.23 -1.19
CA TYR A 224 -7.47 18.34 -0.77
C TYR A 224 -6.83 19.06 -1.96
N LEU A 225 -6.29 18.32 -2.92
CA LEU A 225 -5.62 18.88 -4.10
C LEU A 225 -6.61 19.58 -5.07
N LEU A 226 -7.83 19.12 -5.17
CA LEU A 226 -8.86 19.74 -6.04
C LEU A 226 -9.58 20.92 -5.39
N ASN A 227 -9.58 21.01 -4.06
CA ASN A 227 -10.16 22.14 -3.36
C ASN A 227 -9.36 23.43 -3.58
N ASN A 228 -10.06 24.57 -3.65
CA ASN A 228 -9.46 25.90 -3.85
C ASN A 228 -8.88 26.49 -2.55
N SER A 229 -8.12 25.72 -1.78
CA SER A 229 -7.44 26.26 -0.61
C SER A 229 -6.10 26.93 -1.00
N ASN A 230 -5.85 28.10 -0.46
CA ASN A 230 -4.59 28.85 -0.63
C ASN A 230 -3.57 28.56 0.48
N ASN A 231 -3.78 27.53 1.28
CA ASN A 231 -2.92 27.21 2.39
C ASN A 231 -1.57 26.68 1.91
N LEU A 232 -0.52 26.99 2.67
CA LEU A 232 0.77 26.36 2.53
C LEU A 232 0.69 24.91 3.05
N PHE A 233 1.34 23.98 2.36
CA PHE A 233 1.44 22.59 2.76
C PHE A 233 2.80 22.01 2.39
N SER A 234 3.09 20.85 2.88
CA SER A 234 4.28 20.07 2.53
C SER A 234 3.87 18.82 1.79
N ILE A 235 4.68 18.40 0.84
CA ILE A 235 4.50 17.13 0.13
C ILE A 235 5.67 16.19 0.40
N ALA A 236 5.41 14.91 0.29
CA ALA A 236 6.41 13.86 0.28
C ALA A 236 6.19 12.98 -0.96
N GLY A 237 7.26 12.69 -1.67
CA GLY A 237 7.16 11.92 -2.91
C GLY A 237 8.50 11.43 -3.43
N LYS A 238 8.47 10.85 -4.60
CA LYS A 238 9.62 10.43 -5.38
C LYS A 238 9.73 11.32 -6.60
N LEU A 239 10.93 11.41 -7.15
CA LEU A 239 11.14 12.10 -8.42
C LEU A 239 10.91 11.14 -9.58
N SER A 240 10.23 11.59 -10.61
CA SER A 240 10.05 10.82 -11.84
C SER A 240 10.36 11.67 -13.07
N LEU A 241 10.86 11.02 -14.12
CA LEU A 241 11.10 11.66 -15.40
C LEU A 241 9.87 11.51 -16.28
N ASN A 242 9.27 12.62 -16.63
CA ASN A 242 8.20 12.67 -17.62
C ASN A 242 8.77 13.09 -18.98
N GLU A 243 8.64 12.23 -19.98
CA GLU A 243 9.06 12.54 -21.35
C GLU A 243 7.81 12.61 -22.25
N TRP A 244 7.56 13.81 -22.77
CA TRP A 244 6.43 14.05 -23.65
C TRP A 244 6.83 14.91 -24.84
N LYS A 245 6.61 14.40 -26.06
CA LYS A 245 6.96 15.09 -27.33
C LYS A 245 8.42 15.58 -27.38
N GLY A 246 9.34 14.75 -26.88
CA GLY A 246 10.79 15.07 -26.85
C GLY A 246 11.21 16.06 -25.77
N LYS A 247 10.29 16.55 -24.93
CA LYS A 247 10.61 17.37 -23.75
C LYS A 247 10.67 16.48 -22.52
N LYS A 248 11.77 16.61 -21.77
CA LYS A 248 11.99 15.94 -20.49
C LYS A 248 11.73 16.90 -19.35
N ASN A 249 10.91 16.48 -18.39
CA ASN A 249 10.63 17.23 -17.18
C ASN A 249 10.68 16.31 -15.97
N VAL A 250 11.20 16.79 -14.85
CA VAL A 250 11.20 16.06 -13.57
C VAL A 250 9.98 16.50 -12.77
N GLU A 251 9.19 15.52 -12.33
CA GLU A 251 7.96 15.73 -11.55
C GLU A 251 7.93 14.86 -10.30
#